data_36a0d0707c1862a045969548bd23d465
#
_entry.id   36a0d0707c1862a045969548bd23d465
#
_cell.length_a   1.000
_cell.length_b   1.000
_cell.length_c   1.000
_cell.angle_alpha   90.00
_cell.angle_beta   90.00
_cell.angle_gamma   90.00
#
_symmetry.space_group_name_H-M   'P 1'
#
loop_
_entity.id
_entity.type
_entity.pdbx_description
1 polymer ?
#
loop_
_entity_poly.entity_id
_entity_poly.type
_entity_poly.pdbx_seq_one_letter_code
_entity_poly.pdbx_strand_id
1 'polypeptide(L)'
;MKKTYTVRRNAGKVSTVVNRPVYELDNLNEQFQYEMPHKPIKERCVEAWERMDFIECLKRTFPIVVWMREYHWKFDLLSDFISGVTMAVLHIPQGMGFAMLGNVPPVIGIYMGIFPVLIYFVLGTSRHVNQGTFAVTCLMTGKVVSHYATITIKEVKDAYEPKEGYTNIQIGAAVTFVVAFIEIIMYICRLGVTASLLSESLVSGFTCGAAFHVVNSQLRDILGVPIDKHLGNFSIPLTLYDIARRIHKANYIAVIMSILAFAALILNHIFLKPRWRKLTRIPLPIELILILLGIFAIDLFHLERKHDVTVVGYIPKGFPKPSVPPFSIMPKIIVDCIFIALVSYISNMSMALIFSRQFLYEIDANQELLALGASNVLGSFLSCLPMCVSLSRSVIQVTSGGVTQIVSVVSALLLVIVLLWCAPFFETLPRCVLASIIVESLKGLIFQVAHLPRFWRLSKWDAMVWIVTFLVTFFISIIYGLIAGVVAAVFSLFMQGYHTHTCILGLVPNTDLYLDIERYKSVLYLKHLSDII
;
A
#
# COMPACT_ATOMS: atom_id res chain seq x y z
N MET A 1 -56.99 -12.48 12.78
CA MET A 1 -57.21 -13.91 12.95
C MET A 1 -55.88 -14.55 13.32
N LYS A 2 -55.71 -15.03 14.54
CA LYS A 2 -54.46 -15.74 14.92
C LYS A 2 -54.44 -17.12 14.23
N LYS A 3 -53.56 -17.26 13.22
CA LYS A 3 -53.31 -18.61 12.65
C LYS A 3 -52.37 -19.36 13.59
N THR A 4 -52.89 -20.39 14.23
CA THR A 4 -52.10 -21.25 15.11
C THR A 4 -51.71 -22.50 14.32
N TYR A 5 -50.45 -22.75 14.14
CA TYR A 5 -49.95 -23.96 13.48
C TYR A 5 -49.53 -24.96 14.55
N THR A 6 -50.12 -26.16 14.49
CA THR A 6 -49.80 -27.27 15.40
C THR A 6 -48.80 -28.21 14.70
N VAL A 7 -47.55 -28.18 15.12
CA VAL A 7 -46.54 -29.14 14.65
C VAL A 7 -46.62 -30.40 15.54
N ARG A 8 -47.13 -31.53 15.01
CA ARG A 8 -47.05 -32.80 15.68
C ARG A 8 -45.68 -33.43 15.45
N ARG A 9 -44.85 -33.42 16.47
CA ARG A 9 -43.62 -34.25 16.50
C ARG A 9 -43.99 -35.66 16.93
N ASN A 10 -43.96 -36.63 16.02
CA ASN A 10 -44.00 -38.05 16.35
C ASN A 10 -42.58 -38.54 16.66
N ALA A 11 -42.08 -38.21 17.82
CA ALA A 11 -40.92 -38.89 18.38
C ALA A 11 -41.39 -39.65 19.62
N GLY A 12 -41.27 -40.94 19.61
CA GLY A 12 -41.79 -41.90 20.56
C GLY A 12 -42.08 -41.42 21.98
N LYS A 13 -43.33 -41.45 22.34
CA LYS A 13 -43.94 -41.34 23.68
C LYS A 13 -44.12 -39.96 24.33
N VAL A 14 -43.62 -38.87 23.86
CA VAL A 14 -44.02 -37.53 24.38
C VAL A 14 -44.25 -36.59 23.22
N SER A 15 -45.51 -36.28 22.89
CA SER A 15 -45.85 -35.20 21.93
C SER A 15 -45.93 -33.87 22.69
N THR A 16 -44.90 -33.09 22.64
CA THR A 16 -44.97 -31.67 23.05
C THR A 16 -45.57 -30.86 21.92
N VAL A 17 -46.79 -30.35 22.12
CA VAL A 17 -47.41 -29.38 21.22
C VAL A 17 -46.86 -28.01 21.57
N VAL A 18 -46.00 -27.45 20.74
CA VAL A 18 -45.50 -26.09 20.92
C VAL A 18 -46.42 -25.16 20.14
N ASN A 19 -47.27 -24.41 20.84
CA ASN A 19 -48.12 -23.37 20.28
C ASN A 19 -47.29 -22.07 20.20
N ARG A 20 -46.77 -21.76 19.03
CA ARG A 20 -46.09 -20.46 18.81
C ARG A 20 -47.02 -19.56 17.99
N PRO A 21 -47.29 -18.32 18.43
CA PRO A 21 -48.02 -17.36 17.61
C PRO A 21 -47.15 -17.00 16.39
N VAL A 22 -47.77 -17.03 15.22
CA VAL A 22 -47.12 -16.54 13.98
C VAL A 22 -47.62 -15.12 13.77
N TYR A 23 -46.69 -14.20 13.71
CA TYR A 23 -46.99 -12.79 13.44
C TYR A 23 -46.61 -12.45 11.98
N GLU A 24 -47.51 -11.85 11.27
CA GLU A 24 -47.19 -11.07 10.06
C GLU A 24 -46.55 -9.74 10.51
N LEU A 25 -45.67 -9.15 9.69
CA LEU A 25 -44.91 -7.96 10.04
C LEU A 25 -45.83 -6.77 10.46
N ASP A 26 -46.93 -6.62 9.73
CA ASP A 26 -47.93 -5.57 9.99
C ASP A 26 -48.63 -5.79 11.33
N ASN A 27 -49.02 -7.02 11.66
CA ASN A 27 -49.63 -7.35 12.95
C ASN A 27 -48.63 -7.21 14.11
N LEU A 28 -47.34 -7.46 13.88
CA LEU A 28 -46.29 -7.28 14.87
C LEU A 28 -46.09 -5.78 15.14
N ASN A 29 -46.03 -4.96 14.09
CA ASN A 29 -45.87 -3.53 14.18
C ASN A 29 -47.07 -2.87 14.88
N GLU A 30 -48.28 -3.34 14.61
CA GLU A 30 -49.52 -2.80 15.23
C GLU A 30 -49.64 -3.25 16.71
N GLN A 31 -49.33 -4.53 17.02
CA GLN A 31 -49.41 -5.07 18.39
C GLN A 31 -48.32 -4.50 19.31
N PHE A 32 -47.12 -4.23 18.80
CA PHE A 32 -46.00 -3.71 19.57
C PHE A 32 -45.76 -2.22 19.35
N GLN A 33 -46.71 -1.49 18.72
CA GLN A 33 -46.68 -0.03 18.50
C GLN A 33 -45.33 0.42 17.95
N TYR A 34 -44.92 -0.16 16.81
CA TYR A 34 -43.65 0.19 16.17
C TYR A 34 -43.69 1.65 15.70
N GLU A 35 -42.91 2.49 16.34
CA GLU A 35 -42.65 3.87 15.90
C GLU A 35 -41.28 3.92 15.22
N MET A 36 -41.27 4.35 13.96
CA MET A 36 -39.99 4.65 13.31
C MET A 36 -39.28 5.79 14.05
N PRO A 37 -38.01 5.61 14.45
CA PRO A 37 -37.26 6.68 15.11
C PRO A 37 -36.90 7.77 14.10
N HIS A 38 -37.85 8.66 13.78
CA HIS A 38 -37.62 9.86 13.00
C HIS A 38 -37.00 10.96 13.90
N LYS A 39 -35.79 10.72 14.39
CA LYS A 39 -35.04 11.79 15.05
C LYS A 39 -34.45 12.71 13.98
N PRO A 40 -34.75 14.04 14.02
CA PRO A 40 -34.12 15.00 13.11
C PRO A 40 -32.60 14.95 13.26
N ILE A 41 -31.89 15.21 12.14
CA ILE A 41 -30.42 15.12 12.08
C ILE A 41 -29.74 15.93 13.19
N LYS A 42 -30.34 17.09 13.56
CA LYS A 42 -29.84 17.93 14.66
C LYS A 42 -29.86 17.21 16.02
N GLU A 43 -30.92 16.50 16.37
CA GLU A 43 -31.03 15.77 17.64
C GLU A 43 -30.06 14.58 17.65
N ARG A 44 -29.88 13.89 16.52
CA ARG A 44 -28.87 12.85 16.38
C ARG A 44 -27.44 13.37 16.57
N CYS A 45 -27.15 14.57 16.05
CA CYS A 45 -25.85 15.21 16.24
C CYS A 45 -25.63 15.63 17.69
N VAL A 46 -26.66 16.17 18.36
CA VAL A 46 -26.58 16.57 19.77
C VAL A 46 -26.42 15.36 20.67
N GLU A 47 -27.20 14.28 20.49
CA GLU A 47 -27.05 13.03 21.24
C GLU A 47 -25.69 12.37 21.01
N ALA A 48 -25.17 12.42 19.77
CA ALA A 48 -23.83 11.92 19.46
C ALA A 48 -22.74 12.77 20.15
N TRP A 49 -22.96 14.08 20.25
CA TRP A 49 -22.06 14.99 20.96
C TRP A 49 -22.09 14.77 22.47
N GLU A 50 -23.26 14.64 23.07
CA GLU A 50 -23.43 14.38 24.52
C GLU A 50 -22.91 13.02 24.96
N ARG A 51 -22.95 12.01 24.06
CA ARG A 51 -22.39 10.68 24.29
C ARG A 51 -20.89 10.58 24.03
N MET A 52 -20.27 11.63 23.44
CA MET A 52 -18.84 11.61 23.19
C MET A 52 -18.05 11.77 24.50
N ASP A 53 -17.55 10.67 25.02
CA ASP A 53 -16.51 10.71 26.05
C ASP A 53 -15.22 11.25 25.42
N PHE A 54 -14.76 12.40 25.92
CA PHE A 54 -13.54 13.05 25.45
C PHE A 54 -12.33 12.08 25.48
N ILE A 55 -12.26 11.19 26.46
CA ILE A 55 -11.20 10.20 26.61
C ILE A 55 -11.30 9.14 25.50
N GLU A 56 -12.50 8.71 25.12
CA GLU A 56 -12.69 7.76 24.00
C GLU A 56 -12.37 8.41 22.66
N CYS A 57 -12.77 9.66 22.46
CA CYS A 57 -12.41 10.43 21.28
C CYS A 57 -10.89 10.59 21.17
N LEU A 58 -10.20 10.91 22.27
CA LEU A 58 -8.75 11.03 22.29
C LEU A 58 -8.06 9.70 21.98
N LYS A 59 -8.53 8.59 22.56
CA LYS A 59 -7.99 7.23 22.27
C LYS A 59 -8.21 6.83 20.82
N ARG A 60 -9.35 7.19 20.24
CA ARG A 60 -9.66 6.90 18.83
C ARG A 60 -8.81 7.73 17.88
N THR A 61 -8.60 9.02 18.19
CA THR A 61 -7.79 9.92 17.34
C THR A 61 -6.28 9.65 17.48
N PHE A 62 -5.82 9.19 18.66
CA PHE A 62 -4.43 8.89 18.94
C PHE A 62 -4.25 7.42 19.37
N PRO A 63 -4.22 6.49 18.40
CA PRO A 63 -4.07 5.06 18.68
C PRO A 63 -2.80 4.69 19.45
N ILE A 64 -1.77 5.54 19.37
CA ILE A 64 -0.53 5.39 20.15
C ILE A 64 -0.80 5.24 21.65
N VAL A 65 -1.79 5.96 22.20
CA VAL A 65 -2.14 5.90 23.63
C VAL A 65 -2.66 4.51 24.02
N VAL A 66 -3.30 3.82 23.07
CA VAL A 66 -3.86 2.47 23.31
C VAL A 66 -2.76 1.43 23.29
N TRP A 67 -2.01 1.32 22.19
CA TRP A 67 -1.03 0.24 22.03
C TRP A 67 0.23 0.46 22.89
N MET A 68 0.58 1.72 23.27
CA MET A 68 1.68 2.01 24.17
C MET A 68 1.44 1.48 25.60
N ARG A 69 0.18 1.34 26.03
CA ARG A 69 -0.15 0.73 27.32
C ARG A 69 0.09 -0.77 27.37
N GLU A 70 -0.02 -1.43 26.22
CA GLU A 70 0.20 -2.87 26.05
C GLU A 70 1.68 -3.19 25.79
N TYR A 71 2.54 -2.18 25.66
CA TYR A 71 3.92 -2.33 25.26
C TYR A 71 4.80 -2.85 26.41
N HIS A 72 5.51 -3.95 26.17
CA HIS A 72 6.40 -4.58 27.13
C HIS A 72 7.84 -4.06 26.96
N TRP A 73 8.19 -2.93 27.59
CA TRP A 73 9.45 -2.21 27.43
C TRP A 73 10.72 -3.08 27.51
N LYS A 74 10.73 -4.12 28.34
CA LYS A 74 11.91 -4.98 28.55
C LYS A 74 12.17 -5.95 27.39
N PHE A 75 11.11 -6.41 26.69
CA PHE A 75 11.21 -7.45 25.66
C PHE A 75 11.03 -6.87 24.26
N ASP A 76 10.09 -5.95 24.08
CA ASP A 76 9.71 -5.45 22.76
C ASP A 76 10.67 -4.38 22.27
N LEU A 77 11.24 -3.53 23.18
CA LEU A 77 12.12 -2.43 22.80
C LEU A 77 13.39 -2.90 22.06
N LEU A 78 14.03 -3.96 22.54
CA LEU A 78 15.23 -4.50 21.87
C LEU A 78 14.89 -5.04 20.49
N SER A 79 13.75 -5.71 20.36
CA SER A 79 13.26 -6.26 19.10
C SER A 79 12.91 -5.16 18.09
N ASP A 80 12.19 -4.12 18.56
CA ASP A 80 11.85 -2.95 17.76
C ASP A 80 13.08 -2.14 17.36
N PHE A 81 14.08 -2.03 18.26
CA PHE A 81 15.34 -1.36 17.95
C PHE A 81 16.11 -2.09 16.83
N ILE A 82 16.28 -3.41 16.93
CA ILE A 82 16.96 -4.22 15.92
C ILE A 82 16.23 -4.12 14.58
N SER A 83 14.90 -4.22 14.62
CA SER A 83 14.07 -4.05 13.42
C SER A 83 14.19 -2.64 12.84
N GLY A 84 14.20 -1.60 13.69
CA GLY A 84 14.36 -0.20 13.28
C GLY A 84 15.69 0.09 12.60
N VAL A 85 16.79 -0.45 13.13
CA VAL A 85 18.12 -0.38 12.47
C VAL A 85 18.06 -1.05 11.10
N THR A 86 17.45 -2.23 11.03
CA THR A 86 17.29 -2.96 9.75
C THR A 86 16.49 -2.14 8.75
N MET A 87 15.38 -1.53 9.19
CA MET A 87 14.53 -0.70 8.31
C MET A 87 15.27 0.55 7.84
N ALA A 88 16.03 1.23 8.68
CA ALA A 88 16.83 2.38 8.29
C ALA A 88 17.82 2.03 7.16
N VAL A 89 18.54 0.94 7.34
CA VAL A 89 19.53 0.45 6.36
C VAL A 89 18.89 0.12 5.01
N LEU A 90 17.72 -0.52 5.01
CA LEU A 90 16.98 -0.84 3.79
C LEU A 90 16.35 0.40 3.15
N HIS A 91 15.93 1.37 3.96
CA HIS A 91 15.28 2.57 3.48
C HIS A 91 16.23 3.47 2.67
N ILE A 92 17.52 3.52 3.03
CA ILE A 92 18.51 4.36 2.34
C ILE A 92 18.52 4.08 0.82
N PRO A 93 18.86 2.86 0.33
CA PRO A 93 18.90 2.59 -1.10
C PRO A 93 17.53 2.66 -1.76
N GLN A 94 16.52 2.05 -1.14
CA GLN A 94 15.18 2.03 -1.70
C GLN A 94 14.56 3.42 -1.74
N GLY A 95 14.73 4.22 -0.68
CA GLY A 95 14.25 5.59 -0.64
C GLY A 95 14.85 6.47 -1.72
N MET A 96 16.18 6.46 -1.85
CA MET A 96 16.87 7.21 -2.88
C MET A 96 16.45 6.78 -4.29
N GLY A 97 16.36 5.47 -4.53
CA GLY A 97 15.94 4.95 -5.82
C GLY A 97 14.49 5.30 -6.18
N PHE A 98 13.58 5.22 -5.23
CA PHE A 98 12.18 5.59 -5.47
C PHE A 98 11.99 7.10 -5.63
N ALA A 99 12.79 7.95 -4.98
CA ALA A 99 12.81 9.38 -5.26
C ALA A 99 13.23 9.66 -6.72
N MET A 100 14.23 8.95 -7.23
CA MET A 100 14.65 9.06 -8.64
C MET A 100 13.56 8.58 -9.62
N LEU A 101 12.74 7.58 -9.24
CA LEU A 101 11.53 7.22 -9.99
C LEU A 101 10.54 8.38 -10.03
N GLY A 102 10.41 9.12 -8.93
CA GLY A 102 9.60 10.33 -8.81
C GLY A 102 10.17 11.55 -9.55
N ASN A 103 11.31 11.41 -10.25
CA ASN A 103 12.04 12.50 -10.91
C ASN A 103 12.43 13.67 -9.98
N VAL A 104 12.67 13.35 -8.71
CA VAL A 104 13.14 14.30 -7.69
C VAL A 104 14.52 13.89 -7.17
N PRO A 105 15.25 14.80 -6.52
CA PRO A 105 16.54 14.46 -5.93
C PRO A 105 16.48 13.29 -4.97
N PRO A 106 17.50 12.41 -4.93
CA PRO A 106 17.52 11.20 -4.09
C PRO A 106 17.33 11.45 -2.59
N VAL A 107 17.79 12.62 -2.09
CA VAL A 107 17.64 12.99 -0.68
C VAL A 107 16.18 13.04 -0.23
N ILE A 108 15.25 13.37 -1.13
CA ILE A 108 13.81 13.40 -0.83
C ILE A 108 13.31 12.04 -0.37
N GLY A 109 13.88 10.96 -0.92
CA GLY A 109 13.57 9.60 -0.45
C GLY A 109 13.95 9.36 1.00
N ILE A 110 15.03 9.97 1.49
CA ILE A 110 15.42 9.93 2.90
C ILE A 110 14.44 10.75 3.75
N TYR A 111 14.07 11.97 3.30
CA TYR A 111 13.07 12.80 4.00
C TYR A 111 11.74 12.09 4.18
N MET A 112 11.29 11.32 3.18
CA MET A 112 10.05 10.53 3.26
C MET A 112 10.10 9.44 4.34
N GLY A 113 11.28 8.94 4.68
CA GLY A 113 11.48 7.98 5.77
C GLY A 113 11.57 8.63 7.16
N ILE A 114 11.61 9.96 7.24
CA ILE A 114 11.75 10.70 8.49
C ILE A 114 10.43 11.40 8.86
N PHE A 115 10.05 12.42 8.10
CA PHE A 115 9.01 13.36 8.52
C PHE A 115 7.59 12.81 8.52
N PRO A 116 7.06 12.26 7.40
CA PRO A 116 5.69 11.77 7.37
C PRO A 116 5.48 10.58 8.30
N VAL A 117 6.51 9.76 8.47
CA VAL A 117 6.46 8.54 9.28
C VAL A 117 6.26 8.84 10.76
N LEU A 118 6.79 9.97 11.26
CA LEU A 118 6.60 10.41 12.64
C LEU A 118 5.14 10.79 12.95
N ILE A 119 4.41 11.36 11.97
CA ILE A 119 2.98 11.65 12.14
C ILE A 119 2.18 10.35 12.11
N TYR A 120 2.53 9.43 11.21
CA TYR A 120 1.87 8.12 11.15
C TYR A 120 2.09 7.31 12.44
N PHE A 121 3.26 7.40 13.07
CA PHE A 121 3.54 6.80 14.37
C PHE A 121 2.53 7.20 15.45
N VAL A 122 2.04 8.44 15.41
CA VAL A 122 1.09 8.98 16.39
C VAL A 122 -0.35 8.64 16.04
N LEU A 123 -0.72 8.73 14.74
CA LEU A 123 -2.10 8.66 14.26
C LEU A 123 -2.49 7.30 13.66
N GLY A 124 -1.52 6.49 13.24
CA GLY A 124 -1.75 5.19 12.59
C GLY A 124 -2.28 4.12 13.53
N THR A 125 -3.21 3.31 13.05
CA THR A 125 -3.79 2.19 13.79
C THR A 125 -3.02 0.90 13.60
N SER A 126 -2.31 0.75 12.49
CA SER A 126 -1.53 -0.44 12.20
C SER A 126 -0.16 -0.41 12.90
N ARG A 127 0.13 -1.47 13.67
CA ARG A 127 1.39 -1.61 14.44
C ARG A 127 2.56 -2.09 13.59
N HIS A 128 2.31 -2.79 12.47
CA HIS A 128 3.32 -3.55 11.71
C HIS A 128 3.59 -3.02 10.31
N VAL A 129 2.84 -2.03 9.86
CA VAL A 129 3.00 -1.45 8.52
C VAL A 129 4.19 -0.49 8.48
N ASN A 130 5.10 -0.68 7.54
CA ASN A 130 6.23 0.22 7.32
C ASN A 130 5.87 1.28 6.29
N GLN A 131 5.73 2.50 6.73
CA GLN A 131 5.42 3.67 5.90
C GLN A 131 6.67 4.28 5.28
N GLY A 132 6.50 5.02 4.21
CA GLY A 132 7.58 5.77 3.54
C GLY A 132 7.43 5.78 2.03
N THR A 133 8.54 5.55 1.32
CA THR A 133 8.55 5.50 -0.14
C THR A 133 7.97 4.20 -0.67
N PHE A 134 7.15 4.31 -1.73
CA PHE A 134 6.64 3.16 -2.47
C PHE A 134 6.84 3.37 -3.98
N ALA A 135 7.35 2.35 -4.67
CA ALA A 135 7.75 2.48 -6.07
C ALA A 135 6.64 2.94 -7.01
N VAL A 136 5.42 2.42 -6.81
CA VAL A 136 4.28 2.71 -7.70
C VAL A 136 3.81 4.16 -7.53
N THR A 137 3.61 4.64 -6.30
CA THR A 137 3.21 6.02 -6.03
C THR A 137 4.28 7.01 -6.47
N CYS A 138 5.57 6.69 -6.25
CA CYS A 138 6.67 7.51 -6.74
C CYS A 138 6.72 7.55 -8.28
N LEU A 139 6.49 6.43 -8.97
CA LEU A 139 6.43 6.41 -10.43
C LEU A 139 5.25 7.21 -10.98
N MET A 140 4.07 7.10 -10.37
CA MET A 140 2.89 7.90 -10.75
C MET A 140 3.16 9.40 -10.54
N THR A 141 3.70 9.77 -9.37
CA THR A 141 4.10 11.15 -9.09
C THR A 141 5.15 11.64 -10.08
N GLY A 142 6.13 10.78 -10.44
CA GLY A 142 7.17 11.09 -11.41
C GLY A 142 6.64 11.40 -12.81
N LYS A 143 5.52 10.79 -13.22
CA LYS A 143 4.82 11.15 -14.47
C LYS A 143 4.28 12.58 -14.42
N VAL A 144 3.60 12.93 -13.33
CA VAL A 144 3.06 14.29 -13.12
C VAL A 144 4.19 15.31 -13.07
N VAL A 145 5.25 15.02 -12.30
CA VAL A 145 6.43 15.88 -12.20
C VAL A 145 7.05 16.11 -13.57
N SER A 146 7.27 15.06 -14.36
CA SER A 146 7.88 15.18 -15.70
C SER A 146 7.00 15.93 -16.70
N HIS A 147 5.68 15.89 -16.54
CA HIS A 147 4.76 16.57 -17.45
C HIS A 147 4.69 18.08 -17.19
N TYR A 148 4.77 18.50 -15.93
CA TYR A 148 4.55 19.89 -15.53
C TYR A 148 5.85 20.63 -15.13
N ALA A 149 6.97 19.94 -14.92
CA ALA A 149 8.24 20.59 -14.61
C ALA A 149 8.80 21.30 -15.84
N THR A 150 8.99 22.59 -15.72
CA THR A 150 9.53 23.44 -16.78
C THR A 150 10.99 23.81 -16.53
N ILE A 151 11.47 23.68 -15.29
CA ILE A 151 12.83 24.01 -14.88
C ILE A 151 13.57 22.77 -14.40
N THR A 152 14.62 22.38 -15.12
CA THR A 152 15.48 21.27 -14.71
C THR A 152 16.49 21.74 -13.65
N ILE A 153 16.83 20.88 -12.67
CA ILE A 153 17.75 21.20 -11.55
C ILE A 153 19.14 21.67 -12.05
N LYS A 154 19.58 21.22 -13.22
CA LYS A 154 20.84 21.68 -13.85
C LYS A 154 20.79 23.16 -14.25
N GLU A 155 19.63 23.63 -14.68
CA GLU A 155 19.44 25.01 -15.12
C GLU A 155 19.37 26.02 -13.97
N VAL A 156 19.00 25.55 -12.76
CA VAL A 156 18.94 26.38 -11.53
C VAL A 156 20.34 26.83 -11.06
N LYS A 157 21.41 26.07 -11.39
CA LYS A 157 22.79 26.44 -11.02
C LYS A 157 23.42 27.48 -11.96
N ASP A 158 22.95 27.54 -13.20
CA ASP A 158 23.59 28.34 -14.24
C ASP A 158 22.80 29.60 -14.63
N ALA A 159 21.62 29.83 -14.06
CA ALA A 159 20.75 30.95 -14.45
C ALA A 159 20.78 32.10 -13.43
N TYR A 160 21.27 33.25 -13.88
CA TYR A 160 21.20 34.56 -13.17
C TYR A 160 19.81 35.22 -13.26
N GLU A 161 18.88 34.67 -14.06
CA GLU A 161 17.52 35.20 -14.21
C GLU A 161 16.46 34.18 -13.74
N PRO A 162 15.41 34.61 -13.01
CA PRO A 162 14.32 33.74 -12.61
C PRO A 162 13.51 33.36 -13.85
N LYS A 163 13.73 32.14 -14.37
CA LYS A 163 12.86 31.56 -15.39
C LYS A 163 11.47 31.30 -14.77
N GLU A 164 10.43 31.79 -15.42
CA GLU A 164 9.04 31.44 -15.04
C GLU A 164 8.86 29.95 -15.20
N GLY A 165 8.54 29.27 -14.09
CA GLY A 165 8.27 27.82 -14.10
C GLY A 165 8.41 27.16 -12.75
N TYR A 166 8.10 25.86 -12.71
CA TYR A 166 8.13 25.07 -11.48
C TYR A 166 9.27 24.07 -11.52
N THR A 167 9.95 23.91 -10.38
CA THR A 167 10.95 22.85 -10.19
C THR A 167 10.29 21.50 -9.93
N ASN A 168 11.01 20.40 -10.18
CA ASN A 168 10.55 19.04 -9.89
C ASN A 168 10.12 18.88 -8.43
N ILE A 169 10.85 19.49 -7.50
CA ILE A 169 10.56 19.43 -6.05
C ILE A 169 9.24 20.13 -5.73
N GLN A 170 9.02 21.31 -6.30
CA GLN A 170 7.79 22.07 -6.08
C GLN A 170 6.55 21.34 -6.59
N ILE A 171 6.65 20.70 -7.75
CA ILE A 171 5.54 19.90 -8.28
C ILE A 171 5.32 18.65 -7.42
N GLY A 172 6.39 17.95 -7.02
CA GLY A 172 6.29 16.82 -6.11
C GLY A 172 5.59 17.19 -4.80
N ALA A 173 5.94 18.32 -4.20
CA ALA A 173 5.32 18.86 -3.00
C ALA A 173 3.83 19.23 -3.23
N ALA A 174 3.49 19.83 -4.39
CA ALA A 174 2.12 20.15 -4.76
C ALA A 174 1.25 18.87 -4.91
N VAL A 175 1.78 17.83 -5.58
CA VAL A 175 1.11 16.53 -5.68
C VAL A 175 0.85 15.96 -4.30
N THR A 176 1.85 15.98 -3.42
CA THR A 176 1.71 15.46 -2.05
C THR A 176 0.66 16.20 -1.25
N PHE A 177 0.60 17.52 -1.38
CA PHE A 177 -0.41 18.34 -0.71
C PHE A 177 -1.83 18.02 -1.21
N VAL A 178 -2.03 17.92 -2.54
CA VAL A 178 -3.34 17.60 -3.12
C VAL A 178 -3.76 16.18 -2.73
N VAL A 179 -2.85 15.21 -2.75
CA VAL A 179 -3.11 13.83 -2.28
C VAL A 179 -3.55 13.85 -0.82
N ALA A 180 -2.83 14.57 0.05
CA ALA A 180 -3.17 14.72 1.45
C ALA A 180 -4.58 15.30 1.66
N PHE A 181 -4.92 16.33 0.89
CA PHE A 181 -6.22 16.97 0.93
C PHE A 181 -7.34 16.01 0.52
N ILE A 182 -7.12 15.21 -0.53
CA ILE A 182 -8.07 14.18 -0.98
C ILE A 182 -8.25 13.11 0.11
N GLU A 183 -7.17 12.62 0.72
CA GLU A 183 -7.23 11.63 1.81
C GLU A 183 -7.99 12.16 3.03
N ILE A 184 -7.82 13.45 3.39
CA ILE A 184 -8.57 14.10 4.46
C ILE A 184 -10.05 14.26 4.09
N ILE A 185 -10.38 14.62 2.85
CA ILE A 185 -11.78 14.66 2.39
C ILE A 185 -12.40 13.26 2.50
N MET A 186 -11.71 12.23 2.05
CA MET A 186 -12.16 10.84 2.18
C MET A 186 -12.41 10.45 3.64
N TYR A 187 -11.55 10.91 4.57
CA TYR A 187 -11.74 10.73 6.01
C TYR A 187 -13.03 11.40 6.49
N ILE A 188 -13.24 12.68 6.16
CA ILE A 188 -14.43 13.45 6.55
C ILE A 188 -15.70 12.80 6.00
N CYS A 189 -15.68 12.35 4.75
CA CYS A 189 -16.79 11.66 4.10
C CYS A 189 -16.96 10.20 4.59
N ARG A 190 -16.14 9.72 5.53
CA ARG A 190 -16.12 8.35 6.05
C ARG A 190 -16.00 7.29 4.95
N LEU A 191 -15.22 7.58 3.93
CA LEU A 191 -14.97 6.66 2.82
C LEU A 191 -13.99 5.53 3.16
N GLY A 192 -13.58 5.39 4.43
CA GLY A 192 -12.79 4.24 4.90
C GLY A 192 -13.42 2.89 4.56
N VAL A 193 -14.76 2.82 4.52
CA VAL A 193 -15.49 1.62 4.10
C VAL A 193 -15.17 1.20 2.66
N THR A 194 -14.71 2.10 1.80
CA THR A 194 -14.34 1.76 0.42
C THR A 194 -13.21 0.73 0.34
N ALA A 195 -12.40 0.59 1.39
CA ALA A 195 -11.42 -0.48 1.49
C ALA A 195 -12.04 -1.89 1.40
N SER A 196 -13.27 -2.07 1.88
CA SER A 196 -13.99 -3.35 1.80
C SER A 196 -14.47 -3.69 0.38
N LEU A 197 -14.62 -2.68 -0.50
CA LEU A 197 -14.98 -2.87 -1.90
C LEU A 197 -13.80 -3.32 -2.77
N LEU A 198 -12.59 -3.14 -2.24
CA LEU A 198 -11.36 -3.45 -2.95
C LEU A 198 -10.96 -4.90 -2.69
N SER A 199 -11.28 -5.76 -3.64
CA SER A 199 -10.95 -7.18 -3.56
C SER A 199 -9.44 -7.42 -3.56
N GLU A 200 -8.99 -8.46 -2.86
CA GLU A 200 -7.59 -8.89 -2.86
C GLU A 200 -7.09 -9.17 -4.29
N SER A 201 -7.96 -9.66 -5.16
CA SER A 201 -7.66 -9.94 -6.56
C SER A 201 -7.35 -8.67 -7.36
N LEU A 202 -8.12 -7.57 -7.15
CA LEU A 202 -7.85 -6.27 -7.77
C LEU A 202 -6.48 -5.74 -7.36
N VAL A 203 -6.23 -5.69 -6.04
CA VAL A 203 -4.96 -5.14 -5.50
C VAL A 203 -3.77 -5.94 -6.00
N SER A 204 -3.85 -7.27 -5.97
CA SER A 204 -2.80 -8.17 -6.44
C SER A 204 -2.52 -8.00 -7.94
N GLY A 205 -3.56 -7.97 -8.79
CA GLY A 205 -3.41 -7.75 -10.24
C GLY A 205 -2.80 -6.39 -10.56
N PHE A 206 -3.28 -5.34 -9.89
CA PHE A 206 -2.79 -3.98 -10.04
C PHE A 206 -1.32 -3.82 -9.64
N THR A 207 -0.96 -4.27 -8.42
CA THR A 207 0.41 -4.15 -7.90
C THR A 207 1.40 -4.96 -8.70
N CYS A 208 1.00 -6.15 -9.21
CA CYS A 208 1.80 -6.95 -10.11
C CYS A 208 2.07 -6.22 -11.43
N GLY A 209 1.04 -5.70 -12.10
CA GLY A 209 1.18 -4.94 -13.34
C GLY A 209 2.03 -3.67 -13.16
N ALA A 210 1.81 -2.94 -12.07
CA ALA A 210 2.59 -1.76 -11.73
C ALA A 210 4.07 -2.07 -11.44
N ALA A 211 4.37 -3.23 -10.83
CA ALA A 211 5.74 -3.67 -10.62
C ALA A 211 6.50 -3.83 -11.94
N PHE A 212 5.86 -4.35 -13.00
CA PHE A 212 6.47 -4.42 -14.34
C PHE A 212 6.78 -3.04 -14.93
N HIS A 213 5.93 -2.03 -14.70
CA HIS A 213 6.25 -0.66 -15.10
C HIS A 213 7.48 -0.11 -14.38
N VAL A 214 7.62 -0.40 -13.08
CA VAL A 214 8.82 0.01 -12.32
C VAL A 214 10.06 -0.71 -12.84
N VAL A 215 10.00 -2.03 -13.05
CA VAL A 215 11.12 -2.80 -13.64
C VAL A 215 11.51 -2.21 -15.01
N ASN A 216 10.53 -1.95 -15.87
CA ASN A 216 10.77 -1.35 -17.18
C ASN A 216 11.50 -0.01 -17.09
N SER A 217 11.14 0.83 -16.11
CA SER A 217 11.82 2.11 -15.88
C SER A 217 13.27 1.97 -15.42
N GLN A 218 13.62 0.85 -14.76
CA GLN A 218 14.97 0.56 -14.27
C GLN A 218 15.88 -0.05 -15.33
N LEU A 219 15.33 -0.67 -16.39
CA LEU A 219 16.13 -1.29 -17.45
C LEU A 219 17.15 -0.33 -18.07
N ARG A 220 16.77 0.94 -18.20
CA ARG A 220 17.67 2.00 -18.71
C ARG A 220 18.92 2.15 -17.83
N ASP A 221 18.73 2.20 -16.51
CA ASP A 221 19.83 2.45 -15.56
C ASP A 221 20.68 1.16 -15.38
N ILE A 222 20.07 -0.02 -15.49
CA ILE A 222 20.75 -1.34 -15.48
C ILE A 222 21.67 -1.49 -16.70
N LEU A 223 21.17 -1.11 -17.89
CA LEU A 223 21.93 -1.25 -19.14
C LEU A 223 22.83 -0.05 -19.43
N GLY A 224 22.66 1.06 -18.69
CA GLY A 224 23.39 2.31 -18.93
C GLY A 224 23.12 2.91 -20.32
N VAL A 225 21.90 2.70 -20.88
CA VAL A 225 21.54 3.20 -22.22
C VAL A 225 20.88 4.56 -22.12
N PRO A 226 21.32 5.58 -22.89
CA PRO A 226 20.68 6.89 -22.93
C PRO A 226 19.37 6.83 -23.72
N ILE A 227 18.25 6.55 -23.02
CA ILE A 227 16.92 6.51 -23.58
C ILE A 227 16.02 7.47 -22.82
N ASP A 228 15.14 8.15 -23.54
CA ASP A 228 14.12 9.01 -22.95
C ASP A 228 13.05 8.19 -22.21
N LYS A 229 12.50 8.75 -21.13
CA LYS A 229 11.44 8.09 -20.37
C LYS A 229 10.12 8.20 -21.13
N HIS A 230 9.55 7.08 -21.57
CA HIS A 230 8.20 7.03 -22.11
C HIS A 230 7.17 7.05 -20.99
N LEU A 231 6.48 8.18 -20.81
CA LEU A 231 5.52 8.42 -19.73
C LEU A 231 4.05 8.19 -20.14
N GLY A 232 3.79 7.98 -21.43
CA GLY A 232 2.46 7.80 -22.00
C GLY A 232 1.91 6.38 -21.88
N ASN A 233 0.82 6.13 -22.64
CA ASN A 233 0.27 4.79 -22.81
C ASN A 233 1.25 3.91 -23.58
N PHE A 234 1.19 2.59 -23.34
CA PHE A 234 2.09 1.60 -23.95
C PHE A 234 3.58 1.85 -23.65
N SER A 235 3.88 2.42 -22.48
CA SER A 235 5.28 2.75 -22.12
C SER A 235 6.21 1.53 -22.07
N ILE A 236 5.73 0.34 -21.69
CA ILE A 236 6.54 -0.89 -21.64
C ILE A 236 6.96 -1.31 -23.05
N PRO A 237 6.05 -1.55 -24.02
CA PRO A 237 6.47 -1.95 -25.38
C PRO A 237 7.37 -0.90 -26.05
N LEU A 238 7.08 0.40 -25.88
CA LEU A 238 7.87 1.46 -26.47
C LEU A 238 9.30 1.51 -25.90
N THR A 239 9.43 1.39 -24.58
CA THR A 239 10.76 1.35 -23.92
C THR A 239 11.56 0.12 -24.37
N LEU A 240 10.91 -1.08 -24.45
CA LEU A 240 11.58 -2.29 -24.91
C LEU A 240 12.03 -2.18 -26.37
N TYR A 241 11.22 -1.56 -27.23
CA TYR A 241 11.59 -1.28 -28.61
C TYR A 241 12.82 -0.34 -28.70
N ASP A 242 12.83 0.74 -27.92
CA ASP A 242 13.96 1.66 -27.90
C ASP A 242 15.23 1.04 -27.33
N ILE A 243 15.11 0.18 -26.31
CA ILE A 243 16.23 -0.59 -25.76
C ILE A 243 16.79 -1.51 -26.84
N ALA A 244 15.93 -2.28 -27.51
CA ALA A 244 16.35 -3.20 -28.57
C ALA A 244 17.08 -2.47 -29.71
N ARG A 245 16.60 -1.28 -30.09
CA ARG A 245 17.21 -0.45 -31.13
C ARG A 245 18.55 0.16 -30.72
N ARG A 246 18.72 0.51 -29.43
CA ARG A 246 19.90 1.23 -28.91
C ARG A 246 20.81 0.36 -28.05
N ILE A 247 20.62 -0.96 -28.02
CA ILE A 247 21.36 -1.90 -27.16
C ILE A 247 22.89 -1.86 -27.43
N HIS A 248 23.30 -1.54 -28.65
CA HIS A 248 24.71 -1.37 -29.02
C HIS A 248 25.38 -0.17 -28.34
N LYS A 249 24.59 0.74 -27.75
CA LYS A 249 25.07 1.89 -26.94
C LYS A 249 25.09 1.59 -25.45
N ALA A 250 24.82 0.35 -25.05
CA ALA A 250 24.84 -0.04 -23.65
C ALA A 250 26.25 0.11 -23.06
N ASN A 251 26.29 0.62 -21.83
CA ASN A 251 27.54 0.71 -21.09
C ASN A 251 27.89 -0.66 -20.49
N TYR A 252 28.91 -1.32 -21.07
CA TYR A 252 29.30 -2.68 -20.65
C TYR A 252 29.70 -2.77 -19.18
N ILE A 253 30.27 -1.71 -18.59
CA ILE A 253 30.63 -1.67 -17.16
C ILE A 253 29.37 -1.60 -16.29
N ALA A 254 28.39 -0.77 -16.65
CA ALA A 254 27.12 -0.71 -15.94
C ALA A 254 26.39 -2.07 -15.98
N VAL A 255 26.43 -2.76 -17.12
CA VAL A 255 25.85 -4.11 -17.26
C VAL A 255 26.58 -5.13 -16.37
N ILE A 256 27.93 -5.13 -16.36
CA ILE A 256 28.72 -6.03 -15.51
C ILE A 256 28.41 -5.77 -14.03
N MET A 257 28.40 -4.51 -13.60
CA MET A 257 28.08 -4.14 -12.22
C MET A 257 26.65 -4.57 -11.83
N SER A 258 25.68 -4.42 -12.74
CA SER A 258 24.32 -4.88 -12.52
C SER A 258 24.23 -6.41 -12.39
N ILE A 259 24.90 -7.15 -13.26
CA ILE A 259 24.93 -8.62 -13.21
C ILE A 259 25.56 -9.10 -11.88
N LEU A 260 26.67 -8.49 -11.47
CA LEU A 260 27.31 -8.82 -10.18
C LEU A 260 26.39 -8.49 -9.00
N ALA A 261 25.69 -7.34 -9.04
CA ALA A 261 24.72 -6.97 -8.00
C ALA A 261 23.56 -7.97 -7.95
N PHE A 262 22.96 -8.33 -9.09
CA PHE A 262 21.89 -9.35 -9.13
C PHE A 262 22.38 -10.71 -8.65
N ALA A 263 23.56 -11.14 -9.09
CA ALA A 263 24.14 -12.42 -8.67
C ALA A 263 24.34 -12.46 -7.14
N ALA A 264 24.86 -11.38 -6.56
CA ALA A 264 25.04 -11.27 -5.11
C ALA A 264 23.71 -11.26 -4.35
N LEU A 265 22.67 -10.56 -4.84
CA LEU A 265 21.34 -10.53 -4.25
C LEU A 265 20.66 -11.90 -4.30
N ILE A 266 20.73 -12.59 -5.45
CA ILE A 266 20.18 -13.94 -5.63
C ILE A 266 20.93 -14.94 -4.73
N LEU A 267 22.26 -14.88 -4.71
CA LEU A 267 23.09 -15.74 -3.87
C LEU A 267 22.79 -15.55 -2.38
N ASN A 268 22.61 -14.29 -1.97
CA ASN A 268 22.16 -13.99 -0.62
C ASN A 268 20.80 -14.64 -0.33
N HIS A 269 19.85 -14.50 -1.24
CA HIS A 269 18.50 -15.01 -1.04
C HIS A 269 18.47 -16.55 -0.91
N ILE A 270 19.23 -17.25 -1.76
CA ILE A 270 19.22 -18.72 -1.83
C ILE A 270 20.12 -19.35 -0.73
N PHE A 271 21.31 -18.81 -0.51
CA PHE A 271 22.35 -19.47 0.31
C PHE A 271 22.62 -18.75 1.64
N LEU A 272 22.82 -17.42 1.62
CA LEU A 272 23.23 -16.68 2.82
C LEU A 272 22.09 -16.50 3.80
N LYS A 273 20.95 -15.99 3.34
CA LYS A 273 19.80 -15.68 4.19
C LYS A 273 19.30 -16.87 5.02
N PRO A 274 19.13 -18.10 4.46
CA PRO A 274 18.73 -19.28 5.24
C PRO A 274 19.79 -19.72 6.26
N ARG A 275 21.08 -19.61 5.94
CA ARG A 275 22.18 -19.96 6.84
C ARG A 275 22.36 -18.91 7.94
N TRP A 276 22.33 -17.64 7.57
CA TRP A 276 22.48 -16.51 8.50
C TRP A 276 21.35 -16.46 9.53
N ARG A 277 20.10 -16.72 9.11
CA ARG A 277 18.93 -16.79 9.99
C ARG A 277 19.04 -17.86 11.07
N LYS A 278 19.83 -18.93 10.85
CA LYS A 278 20.11 -19.95 11.87
C LYS A 278 21.12 -19.45 12.91
N LEU A 279 21.98 -18.51 12.54
CA LEU A 279 23.04 -18.00 13.40
C LEU A 279 22.60 -16.75 14.20
N THR A 280 21.88 -15.85 13.54
CA THR A 280 21.45 -14.57 14.14
C THR A 280 20.02 -14.22 13.77
N ARG A 281 19.34 -13.47 14.64
CA ARG A 281 18.01 -12.91 14.35
C ARG A 281 18.07 -11.66 13.47
N ILE A 282 19.23 -11.04 13.34
CA ILE A 282 19.45 -9.81 12.56
C ILE A 282 19.60 -10.19 11.08
N PRO A 283 18.78 -9.66 10.16
CA PRO A 283 18.95 -9.91 8.75
C PRO A 283 20.26 -9.28 8.23
N LEU A 284 20.95 -9.98 7.32
CA LEU A 284 22.17 -9.47 6.69
C LEU A 284 21.82 -8.31 5.75
N PRO A 285 22.38 -7.10 5.94
CA PRO A 285 22.08 -5.93 5.11
C PRO A 285 22.87 -5.97 3.78
N ILE A 286 22.56 -6.94 2.92
CA ILE A 286 23.31 -7.16 1.67
C ILE A 286 23.17 -5.98 0.72
N GLU A 287 22.03 -5.28 0.74
CA GLU A 287 21.78 -4.11 -0.08
C GLU A 287 22.76 -2.97 0.28
N LEU A 288 23.01 -2.74 1.58
CA LEU A 288 23.99 -1.76 2.03
C LEU A 288 25.41 -2.17 1.64
N ILE A 289 25.74 -3.45 1.80
CA ILE A 289 27.08 -3.98 1.41
C ILE A 289 27.32 -3.75 -0.08
N LEU A 290 26.33 -4.02 -0.93
CA LEU A 290 26.43 -3.80 -2.38
C LEU A 290 26.59 -2.31 -2.73
N ILE A 291 25.93 -1.42 -2.01
CA ILE A 291 26.11 0.02 -2.18
C ILE A 291 27.53 0.44 -1.85
N LEU A 292 28.04 0.01 -0.68
CA LEU A 292 29.40 0.33 -0.26
C LEU A 292 30.45 -0.21 -1.24
N LEU A 293 30.28 -1.44 -1.72
CA LEU A 293 31.13 -2.02 -2.74
C LEU A 293 31.02 -1.29 -4.09
N GLY A 294 29.81 -0.87 -4.47
CA GLY A 294 29.57 -0.10 -5.68
C GLY A 294 30.26 1.27 -5.63
N ILE A 295 30.12 2.01 -4.52
CA ILE A 295 30.80 3.29 -4.28
C ILE A 295 32.32 3.09 -4.33
N PHE A 296 32.82 2.10 -3.59
CA PHE A 296 34.26 1.80 -3.57
C PHE A 296 34.80 1.46 -4.97
N ALA A 297 34.04 0.70 -5.76
CA ALA A 297 34.45 0.38 -7.13
C ALA A 297 34.48 1.62 -8.04
N ILE A 298 33.52 2.52 -7.93
CA ILE A 298 33.52 3.79 -8.68
C ILE A 298 34.73 4.63 -8.33
N ASP A 299 35.01 4.81 -7.03
CA ASP A 299 36.10 5.68 -6.57
C ASP A 299 37.47 5.07 -6.87
N LEU A 300 37.68 3.76 -6.64
CA LEU A 300 38.96 3.08 -6.85
C LEU A 300 39.36 3.03 -8.33
N PHE A 301 38.42 2.70 -9.22
CA PHE A 301 38.69 2.54 -10.65
C PHE A 301 38.37 3.80 -11.47
N HIS A 302 37.87 4.86 -10.84
CA HIS A 302 37.44 6.11 -11.50
C HIS A 302 36.47 5.87 -12.67
N LEU A 303 35.50 4.93 -12.48
CA LEU A 303 34.61 4.45 -13.53
C LEU A 303 33.68 5.52 -14.08
N GLU A 304 33.31 6.51 -13.28
CA GLU A 304 32.53 7.67 -13.71
C GLU A 304 33.24 8.44 -14.83
N ARG A 305 34.55 8.76 -14.63
CA ARG A 305 35.33 9.57 -15.57
C ARG A 305 35.86 8.80 -16.77
N LYS A 306 36.21 7.50 -16.57
CA LYS A 306 36.84 6.67 -17.63
C LYS A 306 35.81 5.98 -18.53
N HIS A 307 34.64 5.69 -18.00
CA HIS A 307 33.66 4.82 -18.66
C HIS A 307 32.23 5.37 -18.61
N ASP A 308 32.06 6.64 -18.26
CA ASP A 308 30.75 7.32 -18.22
C ASP A 308 29.66 6.56 -17.43
N VAL A 309 30.07 5.89 -16.34
CA VAL A 309 29.09 5.22 -15.46
C VAL A 309 28.28 6.27 -14.73
N THR A 310 26.96 6.24 -14.90
CA THR A 310 26.07 7.22 -14.28
C THR A 310 25.97 6.99 -12.77
N VAL A 311 26.24 8.05 -11.99
CA VAL A 311 26.12 8.07 -10.53
C VAL A 311 24.88 8.86 -10.09
N VAL A 312 24.54 8.75 -8.82
CA VAL A 312 23.39 9.45 -8.20
C VAL A 312 23.57 10.96 -8.30
N GLY A 313 24.78 11.47 -8.01
CA GLY A 313 25.11 12.89 -8.06
C GLY A 313 24.89 13.60 -6.74
N TYR A 314 24.92 14.94 -6.76
CA TYR A 314 24.92 15.78 -5.58
C TYR A 314 23.73 15.54 -4.63
N ILE A 315 24.02 15.32 -3.36
CA ILE A 315 23.05 15.11 -2.27
C ILE A 315 23.26 16.22 -1.22
N PRO A 316 22.32 17.18 -1.08
CA PRO A 316 22.44 18.25 -0.09
C PRO A 316 22.39 17.68 1.33
N LYS A 317 23.24 18.23 2.20
CA LYS A 317 23.26 17.91 3.63
C LYS A 317 22.17 18.68 4.38
N GLY A 318 21.61 18.05 5.41
CA GLY A 318 20.72 18.71 6.37
C GLY A 318 19.24 18.62 6.04
N PHE A 319 18.44 19.29 6.85
CA PHE A 319 17.00 19.27 6.72
C PHE A 319 16.50 20.13 5.56
N PRO A 320 15.38 19.75 4.93
CA PRO A 320 14.75 20.57 3.91
C PRO A 320 14.26 21.88 4.54
N LYS A 321 14.44 22.98 3.83
CA LYS A 321 13.79 24.24 4.22
C LYS A 321 12.28 24.09 4.00
N PRO A 322 11.44 24.34 5.01
CA PRO A 322 10.00 24.30 4.82
C PRO A 322 9.59 25.24 3.69
N SER A 323 8.83 24.74 2.75
CA SER A 323 8.38 25.52 1.59
C SER A 323 6.90 25.29 1.36
N VAL A 324 6.17 26.35 0.98
CA VAL A 324 4.75 26.26 0.67
C VAL A 324 4.63 25.70 -0.75
N PRO A 325 3.84 24.63 -0.95
CA PRO A 325 3.59 24.10 -2.27
C PRO A 325 2.88 25.12 -3.18
N PRO A 326 3.18 25.18 -4.48
CA PRO A 326 2.57 26.14 -5.39
C PRO A 326 1.10 25.81 -5.65
N PHE A 327 0.17 26.66 -5.16
CA PHE A 327 -1.28 26.46 -5.30
C PHE A 327 -1.77 26.60 -6.75
N SER A 328 -1.10 27.40 -7.58
CA SER A 328 -1.52 27.69 -8.96
C SER A 328 -1.53 26.47 -9.89
N ILE A 329 -0.72 25.45 -9.60
CA ILE A 329 -0.68 24.22 -10.40
C ILE A 329 -1.70 23.17 -9.93
N MET A 330 -2.19 23.26 -8.69
CA MET A 330 -3.03 22.23 -8.07
C MET A 330 -4.29 21.88 -8.88
N PRO A 331 -5.04 22.83 -9.46
CA PRO A 331 -6.22 22.49 -10.26
C PRO A 331 -5.92 21.62 -11.48
N LYS A 332 -4.71 21.73 -12.04
CA LYS A 332 -4.30 20.98 -13.24
C LYS A 332 -3.93 19.54 -12.93
N ILE A 333 -3.46 19.25 -11.70
CA ILE A 333 -2.96 17.93 -11.29
C ILE A 333 -3.97 17.12 -10.47
N ILE A 334 -5.15 17.69 -10.16
CA ILE A 334 -6.13 17.09 -9.22
C ILE A 334 -6.56 15.69 -9.65
N VAL A 335 -6.77 15.47 -10.94
CA VAL A 335 -7.23 14.17 -11.47
C VAL A 335 -6.17 13.08 -11.24
N ASP A 336 -4.91 13.37 -11.54
CA ASP A 336 -3.82 12.43 -11.30
C ASP A 336 -3.65 12.14 -9.80
N CYS A 337 -3.81 13.19 -8.96
CA CYS A 337 -3.71 13.06 -7.51
C CYS A 337 -4.81 12.20 -6.89
N ILE A 338 -6.04 12.19 -7.46
CA ILE A 338 -7.12 11.30 -7.02
C ILE A 338 -6.68 9.84 -7.15
N PHE A 339 -6.09 9.47 -8.29
CA PHE A 339 -5.61 8.11 -8.49
C PHE A 339 -4.43 7.76 -7.58
N ILE A 340 -3.52 8.71 -7.36
CA ILE A 340 -2.39 8.49 -6.43
C ILE A 340 -2.90 8.30 -5.01
N ALA A 341 -3.85 9.09 -4.53
CA ALA A 341 -4.48 8.97 -3.22
C ALA A 341 -5.18 7.61 -3.05
N LEU A 342 -5.95 7.20 -4.07
CA LEU A 342 -6.61 5.89 -4.06
C LEU A 342 -5.59 4.74 -3.98
N VAL A 343 -4.54 4.77 -4.79
CA VAL A 343 -3.49 3.74 -4.77
C VAL A 343 -2.77 3.71 -3.42
N SER A 344 -2.44 4.87 -2.87
CA SER A 344 -1.81 4.98 -1.54
C SER A 344 -2.70 4.35 -0.47
N TYR A 345 -3.96 4.75 -0.41
CA TYR A 345 -4.91 4.23 0.56
C TYR A 345 -5.16 2.72 0.41
N ILE A 346 -5.40 2.24 -0.83
CA ILE A 346 -5.63 0.83 -1.13
C ILE A 346 -4.45 -0.03 -0.69
N SER A 347 -3.24 0.38 -1.04
CA SER A 347 -2.02 -0.34 -0.68
C SER A 347 -1.83 -0.38 0.84
N ASN A 348 -2.08 0.75 1.52
CA ASN A 348 -1.98 0.84 2.98
C ASN A 348 -2.99 -0.10 3.66
N MET A 349 -4.27 -0.02 3.30
CA MET A 349 -5.32 -0.83 3.90
C MET A 349 -5.15 -2.32 3.63
N SER A 350 -4.73 -2.69 2.41
CA SER A 350 -4.47 -4.08 2.07
C SER A 350 -3.41 -4.70 3.01
N MET A 351 -2.29 -4.00 3.22
CA MET A 351 -1.24 -4.48 4.12
C MET A 351 -1.64 -4.45 5.58
N ALA A 352 -2.31 -3.38 6.01
CA ALA A 352 -2.79 -3.22 7.35
C ALA A 352 -3.75 -4.36 7.73
N LEU A 353 -4.69 -4.73 6.85
CA LEU A 353 -5.63 -5.84 7.06
C LEU A 353 -4.94 -7.20 7.08
N ILE A 354 -3.90 -7.43 6.27
CA ILE A 354 -3.14 -8.68 6.30
C ILE A 354 -2.48 -8.86 7.68
N PHE A 355 -1.80 -7.82 8.19
CA PHE A 355 -1.14 -7.91 9.49
C PHE A 355 -2.13 -7.91 10.66
N SER A 356 -3.23 -7.18 10.57
CA SER A 356 -4.30 -7.19 11.56
C SER A 356 -4.84 -8.61 11.78
N ARG A 357 -5.13 -9.33 10.69
CA ARG A 357 -5.58 -10.73 10.75
C ARG A 357 -4.50 -11.68 11.28
N GLN A 358 -3.24 -11.44 10.92
CA GLN A 358 -2.11 -12.26 11.35
C GLN A 358 -1.80 -12.10 12.85
N PHE A 359 -1.93 -10.88 13.38
CA PHE A 359 -1.57 -10.54 14.76
C PHE A 359 -2.78 -10.25 15.66
N LEU A 360 -4.00 -10.46 15.15
CA LEU A 360 -5.27 -10.38 15.89
C LEU A 360 -5.48 -9.02 16.59
N TYR A 361 -5.28 -7.90 15.89
CA TYR A 361 -5.65 -6.57 16.35
C TYR A 361 -6.60 -5.87 15.37
N GLU A 362 -7.36 -4.91 15.85
CA GLU A 362 -8.33 -4.16 15.05
C GLU A 362 -7.71 -2.93 14.39
N ILE A 363 -8.20 -2.60 13.19
CA ILE A 363 -7.81 -1.43 12.42
C ILE A 363 -9.05 -0.60 12.11
N ASP A 364 -8.97 0.70 12.35
CA ASP A 364 -9.97 1.66 11.88
C ASP A 364 -9.56 2.21 10.51
N ALA A 365 -10.25 1.76 9.47
CA ALA A 365 -9.97 2.15 8.09
C ALA A 365 -10.13 3.66 7.85
N ASN A 366 -11.03 4.31 8.59
CA ASN A 366 -11.22 5.74 8.48
C ASN A 366 -10.10 6.52 9.19
N GLN A 367 -9.64 6.02 10.35
CA GLN A 367 -8.49 6.61 11.05
C GLN A 367 -7.19 6.48 10.22
N GLU A 368 -7.03 5.42 9.44
CA GLU A 368 -5.89 5.27 8.52
C GLU A 368 -5.86 6.36 7.45
N LEU A 369 -7.03 6.81 6.94
CA LEU A 369 -7.12 7.94 6.01
C LEU A 369 -6.64 9.26 6.66
N LEU A 370 -7.01 9.49 7.93
CA LEU A 370 -6.52 10.65 8.67
C LEU A 370 -5.01 10.58 8.88
N ALA A 371 -4.50 9.41 9.24
CA ALA A 371 -3.07 9.21 9.46
C ALA A 371 -2.26 9.46 8.19
N LEU A 372 -2.69 8.92 7.04
CA LEU A 372 -2.05 9.15 5.75
C LEU A 372 -2.14 10.63 5.33
N GLY A 373 -3.34 11.22 5.38
CA GLY A 373 -3.58 12.60 5.01
C GLY A 373 -2.74 13.58 5.85
N ALA A 374 -2.76 13.45 7.17
CA ALA A 374 -1.97 14.29 8.06
C ALA A 374 -0.45 14.15 7.84
N SER A 375 0.01 12.91 7.60
CA SER A 375 1.42 12.63 7.28
C SER A 375 1.85 13.28 5.97
N ASN A 376 1.00 13.20 4.94
CA ASN A 376 1.24 13.81 3.64
C ASN A 376 1.16 15.34 3.69
N VAL A 377 0.29 15.94 4.54
CA VAL A 377 0.28 17.40 4.77
C VAL A 377 1.64 17.85 5.27
N LEU A 378 2.16 17.24 6.37
CA LEU A 378 3.48 17.60 6.87
C LEU A 378 4.56 17.37 5.82
N GLY A 379 4.52 16.22 5.14
CA GLY A 379 5.47 15.86 4.09
C GLY A 379 5.53 16.89 2.95
N SER A 380 4.39 17.44 2.55
CA SER A 380 4.30 18.41 1.44
C SER A 380 5.07 19.70 1.72
N PHE A 381 5.04 20.21 2.96
CA PHE A 381 5.82 21.38 3.36
C PHE A 381 7.32 21.10 3.48
N LEU A 382 7.70 19.84 3.64
CA LEU A 382 9.08 19.37 3.78
C LEU A 382 9.60 18.70 2.50
N SER A 383 9.02 19.07 1.35
CA SER A 383 9.44 18.62 0.03
C SER A 383 9.39 17.11 -0.19
N CYS A 384 8.57 16.37 0.58
CA CYS A 384 8.37 14.95 0.41
C CYS A 384 7.40 14.64 -0.74
N LEU A 385 7.51 13.43 -1.31
CA LEU A 385 6.51 12.84 -2.20
C LEU A 385 5.38 12.17 -1.39
N PRO A 386 4.25 11.76 -2.03
CA PRO A 386 3.18 11.07 -1.33
C PRO A 386 3.68 9.80 -0.64
N MET A 387 3.46 9.73 0.67
CA MET A 387 3.82 8.58 1.49
C MET A 387 2.87 7.41 1.24
N CYS A 388 3.40 6.20 1.25
CA CYS A 388 2.63 4.98 1.14
C CYS A 388 3.34 3.83 1.87
N VAL A 389 2.61 2.73 2.09
CA VAL A 389 3.17 1.50 2.64
C VAL A 389 4.12 0.83 1.66
N SER A 390 5.19 0.27 2.16
CA SER A 390 6.07 -0.62 1.41
C SER A 390 5.84 -2.08 1.81
N LEU A 391 5.31 -2.90 0.89
CA LEU A 391 5.06 -4.32 1.12
C LEU A 391 6.33 -5.05 1.58
N SER A 392 7.43 -4.93 0.84
CA SER A 392 8.68 -5.64 1.13
C SER A 392 9.27 -5.23 2.49
N ARG A 393 9.28 -3.92 2.81
CA ARG A 393 9.79 -3.44 4.10
C ARG A 393 8.91 -3.89 5.26
N SER A 394 7.58 -3.85 5.11
CA SER A 394 6.66 -4.29 6.17
C SER A 394 6.85 -5.78 6.50
N VAL A 395 7.00 -6.62 5.49
CA VAL A 395 7.31 -8.06 5.71
C VAL A 395 8.66 -8.25 6.39
N ILE A 396 9.69 -7.46 6.01
CA ILE A 396 11.01 -7.55 6.65
C ILE A 396 10.92 -7.03 8.09
N GLN A 397 10.20 -5.95 8.37
CA GLN A 397 9.96 -5.45 9.72
C GLN A 397 9.41 -6.55 10.63
N VAL A 398 8.37 -7.24 10.21
CA VAL A 398 7.75 -8.35 10.96
C VAL A 398 8.73 -9.52 11.11
N THR A 399 9.43 -9.92 10.05
CA THR A 399 10.37 -11.06 10.09
C THR A 399 11.64 -10.78 10.89
N SER A 400 12.02 -9.51 11.07
CA SER A 400 13.11 -9.09 11.97
C SER A 400 12.66 -8.94 13.44
N GLY A 401 11.37 -9.17 13.72
CA GLY A 401 10.83 -9.18 15.06
C GLY A 401 10.25 -7.84 15.51
N GLY A 402 10.02 -6.88 14.60
CA GLY A 402 9.36 -5.62 14.93
C GLY A 402 7.90 -5.83 15.34
N VAL A 403 7.52 -5.31 16.48
CA VAL A 403 6.22 -5.51 17.14
C VAL A 403 5.35 -4.25 17.02
N THR A 404 5.98 -3.07 17.01
CA THR A 404 5.25 -1.80 17.03
C THR A 404 5.82 -0.75 16.08
N GLN A 405 5.14 0.40 16.00
CA GLN A 405 5.60 1.56 15.22
C GLN A 405 6.84 2.27 15.83
N ILE A 406 7.34 1.85 17.00
CA ILE A 406 8.63 2.31 17.53
C ILE A 406 9.77 2.00 16.55
N VAL A 407 9.66 0.90 15.80
CA VAL A 407 10.54 0.57 14.67
C VAL A 407 10.71 1.77 13.72
N SER A 408 9.63 2.44 13.39
CA SER A 408 9.63 3.58 12.47
C SER A 408 10.32 4.81 13.07
N VAL A 409 10.18 5.03 14.37
CA VAL A 409 10.87 6.12 15.08
C VAL A 409 12.38 5.86 15.14
N VAL A 410 12.79 4.64 15.49
CA VAL A 410 14.21 4.25 15.50
C VAL A 410 14.81 4.40 14.10
N SER A 411 14.10 3.93 13.08
CA SER A 411 14.52 4.08 11.69
C SER A 411 14.66 5.55 11.29
N ALA A 412 13.69 6.41 11.64
CA ALA A 412 13.72 7.84 11.35
C ALA A 412 14.91 8.53 12.02
N LEU A 413 15.19 8.23 13.29
CA LEU A 413 16.35 8.79 14.01
C LEU A 413 17.68 8.40 13.36
N LEU A 414 17.82 7.15 12.93
CA LEU A 414 19.01 6.71 12.20
C LEU A 414 19.15 7.37 10.84
N LEU A 415 18.04 7.55 10.12
CA LEU A 415 18.04 8.27 8.84
C LEU A 415 18.41 9.76 9.02
N VAL A 416 18.05 10.40 10.13
CA VAL A 416 18.53 11.74 10.48
C VAL A 416 20.06 11.76 10.63
N ILE A 417 20.63 10.78 11.32
CA ILE A 417 22.09 10.65 11.47
C ILE A 417 22.76 10.52 10.09
N VAL A 418 22.21 9.65 9.24
CA VAL A 418 22.71 9.44 7.87
C VAL A 418 22.62 10.73 7.05
N LEU A 419 21.51 11.43 7.16
CA LEU A 419 21.28 12.70 6.44
C LEU A 419 22.28 13.80 6.81
N LEU A 420 22.61 13.92 8.11
CA LEU A 420 23.49 14.97 8.60
C LEU A 420 24.97 14.69 8.31
N TRP A 421 25.40 13.42 8.40
CA TRP A 421 26.82 13.06 8.33
C TRP A 421 27.19 12.26 7.09
N CYS A 422 26.37 11.30 6.66
CA CYS A 422 26.73 10.34 5.62
C CYS A 422 26.20 10.68 4.22
N ALA A 423 25.34 11.71 4.07
CA ALA A 423 24.70 12.02 2.79
C ALA A 423 25.68 12.17 1.62
N PRO A 424 26.81 12.90 1.71
CA PRO A 424 27.74 13.05 0.60
C PRO A 424 28.43 11.75 0.17
N PHE A 425 28.52 10.78 1.07
CA PHE A 425 29.13 9.49 0.75
C PHE A 425 28.34 8.73 -0.33
N PHE A 426 27.05 8.99 -0.44
CA PHE A 426 26.19 8.36 -1.45
C PHE A 426 26.16 9.10 -2.80
N GLU A 427 26.90 10.19 -2.97
CA GLU A 427 26.95 10.95 -4.24
C GLU A 427 27.55 10.11 -5.38
N THR A 428 28.57 9.31 -5.08
CA THR A 428 29.26 8.44 -6.04
C THR A 428 28.59 7.08 -6.23
N LEU A 429 27.37 6.89 -5.66
CA LEU A 429 26.62 5.64 -5.80
C LEU A 429 26.22 5.37 -7.25
N PRO A 430 26.62 4.24 -7.87
CA PRO A 430 26.26 3.90 -9.24
C PRO A 430 24.75 3.59 -9.38
N ARG A 431 24.07 4.22 -10.33
CA ARG A 431 22.63 4.03 -10.58
C ARG A 431 22.30 2.61 -10.97
N CYS A 432 23.19 1.91 -11.66
CA CYS A 432 22.99 0.52 -12.08
C CYS A 432 22.87 -0.44 -10.89
N VAL A 433 23.66 -0.25 -9.83
CA VAL A 433 23.54 -1.04 -8.58
C VAL A 433 22.23 -0.72 -7.87
N LEU A 434 21.88 0.56 -7.78
CA LEU A 434 20.63 1.01 -7.18
C LEU A 434 19.41 0.42 -7.91
N ALA A 435 19.42 0.46 -9.25
CA ALA A 435 18.36 -0.12 -10.08
C ALA A 435 18.22 -1.63 -9.86
N SER A 436 19.33 -2.34 -9.71
CA SER A 436 19.34 -3.79 -9.41
C SER A 436 18.69 -4.09 -8.06
N ILE A 437 18.98 -3.30 -7.03
CA ILE A 437 18.35 -3.41 -5.70
C ILE A 437 16.84 -3.14 -5.76
N ILE A 438 16.43 -2.12 -6.55
CA ILE A 438 15.01 -1.81 -6.74
C ILE A 438 14.28 -2.99 -7.38
N VAL A 439 14.80 -3.54 -8.46
CA VAL A 439 14.18 -4.67 -9.18
C VAL A 439 14.07 -5.90 -8.28
N GLU A 440 15.09 -6.20 -7.49
CA GLU A 440 15.04 -7.31 -6.53
C GLU A 440 13.96 -7.08 -5.46
N SER A 441 13.82 -5.86 -4.95
CA SER A 441 12.80 -5.52 -3.96
C SER A 441 11.37 -5.71 -4.45
N LEU A 442 11.14 -5.63 -5.77
CA LEU A 442 9.83 -5.82 -6.41
C LEU A 442 9.48 -7.28 -6.69
N LYS A 443 10.43 -8.19 -6.48
CA LYS A 443 10.23 -9.62 -6.71
C LYS A 443 8.95 -10.17 -6.07
N GLY A 444 8.68 -9.78 -4.81
CA GLY A 444 7.46 -10.18 -4.10
C GLY A 444 6.17 -9.74 -4.79
N LEU A 445 6.16 -8.57 -5.43
CA LEU A 445 5.02 -8.07 -6.21
C LEU A 445 4.86 -8.82 -7.54
N ILE A 446 5.95 -9.12 -8.22
CA ILE A 446 5.94 -9.87 -9.49
C ILE A 446 5.47 -11.31 -9.24
N PHE A 447 5.93 -11.95 -8.17
CA PHE A 447 5.50 -13.31 -7.82
C PHE A 447 4.01 -13.44 -7.46
N GLN A 448 3.28 -12.33 -7.31
CA GLN A 448 1.82 -12.38 -7.13
C GLN A 448 1.08 -13.00 -8.33
N VAL A 449 1.72 -13.11 -9.51
CA VAL A 449 1.21 -13.93 -10.64
C VAL A 449 0.91 -15.36 -10.18
N ALA A 450 1.68 -15.92 -9.26
CA ALA A 450 1.46 -17.26 -8.72
C ALA A 450 0.16 -17.38 -7.88
N HIS A 451 -0.48 -16.28 -7.52
CA HIS A 451 -1.78 -16.28 -6.84
C HIS A 451 -2.96 -16.51 -7.81
N LEU A 452 -2.78 -16.30 -9.11
CA LEU A 452 -3.83 -16.45 -10.11
C LEU A 452 -4.53 -17.84 -10.10
N PRO A 453 -3.80 -19.00 -10.02
CA PRO A 453 -4.44 -20.29 -9.91
C PRO A 453 -5.29 -20.45 -8.63
N ARG A 454 -4.91 -19.79 -7.53
CA ARG A 454 -5.68 -19.76 -6.29
C ARG A 454 -6.99 -19.01 -6.48
N PHE A 455 -6.95 -17.81 -7.08
CA PHE A 455 -8.16 -17.04 -7.39
C PHE A 455 -9.07 -17.80 -8.33
N TRP A 456 -8.54 -18.47 -9.36
CA TRP A 456 -9.31 -19.27 -10.30
C TRP A 456 -10.08 -20.41 -9.63
N ARG A 457 -9.48 -21.05 -8.60
CA ARG A 457 -10.12 -22.13 -7.85
C ARG A 457 -11.17 -21.62 -6.86
N LEU A 458 -10.98 -20.44 -6.29
CA LEU A 458 -11.90 -19.84 -5.32
C LEU A 458 -13.10 -19.20 -6.01
N SER A 459 -12.87 -18.34 -6.98
CA SER A 459 -13.90 -17.62 -7.72
C SER A 459 -13.39 -17.28 -9.12
N LYS A 460 -14.13 -17.69 -10.15
CA LYS A 460 -13.81 -17.32 -11.54
C LYS A 460 -13.94 -15.81 -11.76
N TRP A 461 -14.83 -15.15 -11.04
CA TRP A 461 -15.03 -13.71 -11.08
C TRP A 461 -13.83 -12.95 -10.53
N ASP A 462 -13.27 -13.40 -9.40
CA ASP A 462 -12.07 -12.80 -8.82
C ASP A 462 -10.84 -12.99 -9.72
N ALA A 463 -10.72 -14.15 -10.35
CA ALA A 463 -9.66 -14.39 -11.34
C ALA A 463 -9.81 -13.47 -12.56
N MET A 464 -11.03 -13.23 -13.04
CA MET A 464 -11.30 -12.28 -14.13
C MET A 464 -10.89 -10.85 -13.74
N VAL A 465 -11.26 -10.40 -12.52
CA VAL A 465 -10.84 -9.09 -12.00
C VAL A 465 -9.32 -8.98 -12.00
N TRP A 466 -8.62 -10.01 -11.52
CA TRP A 466 -7.15 -10.03 -11.50
C TRP A 466 -6.57 -9.91 -12.91
N ILE A 467 -7.04 -10.72 -13.87
CA ILE A 467 -6.55 -10.75 -15.25
C ILE A 467 -6.78 -9.41 -15.95
N VAL A 468 -8.01 -8.87 -15.87
CA VAL A 468 -8.36 -7.59 -16.50
C VAL A 468 -7.49 -6.47 -15.94
N THR A 469 -7.39 -6.39 -14.61
CA THR A 469 -6.58 -5.37 -13.93
C THR A 469 -5.12 -5.47 -14.32
N PHE A 470 -4.55 -6.68 -14.31
CA PHE A 470 -3.16 -6.92 -14.68
C PHE A 470 -2.88 -6.55 -16.14
N LEU A 471 -3.68 -7.04 -17.09
CA LEU A 471 -3.45 -6.79 -18.52
C LEU A 471 -3.59 -5.30 -18.87
N VAL A 472 -4.62 -4.62 -18.36
CA VAL A 472 -4.79 -3.19 -18.63
C VAL A 472 -3.67 -2.37 -17.98
N THR A 473 -3.26 -2.71 -16.74
CA THR A 473 -2.13 -2.06 -16.07
C THR A 473 -0.84 -2.28 -16.87
N PHE A 474 -0.54 -3.50 -17.27
CA PHE A 474 0.70 -3.87 -17.94
C PHE A 474 0.81 -3.25 -19.35
N PHE A 475 -0.23 -3.38 -20.20
CA PHE A 475 -0.15 -2.95 -21.59
C PHE A 475 -0.48 -1.48 -21.79
N ILE A 476 -1.47 -0.93 -21.09
CA ILE A 476 -1.94 0.42 -21.35
C ILE A 476 -1.26 1.42 -20.39
N SER A 477 -1.69 1.45 -19.14
CA SER A 477 -1.13 2.39 -18.13
C SER A 477 -1.61 2.00 -16.73
N ILE A 478 -0.86 2.44 -15.72
CA ILE A 478 -1.17 2.22 -14.30
C ILE A 478 -2.54 2.83 -13.94
N ILE A 479 -2.86 4.04 -14.43
CA ILE A 479 -4.12 4.74 -14.14
C ILE A 479 -5.31 3.98 -14.74
N TYR A 480 -5.24 3.65 -16.04
CA TYR A 480 -6.32 2.90 -16.70
C TYR A 480 -6.49 1.49 -16.13
N GLY A 481 -5.39 0.86 -15.70
CA GLY A 481 -5.42 -0.43 -15.01
C GLY A 481 -6.21 -0.38 -13.71
N LEU A 482 -6.03 0.68 -12.92
CA LEU A 482 -6.80 0.87 -11.69
C LEU A 482 -8.29 1.08 -11.97
N ILE A 483 -8.62 1.95 -12.96
CA ILE A 483 -10.01 2.21 -13.35
C ILE A 483 -10.68 0.92 -13.82
N ALA A 484 -10.06 0.20 -14.75
CA ALA A 484 -10.59 -1.06 -15.27
C ALA A 484 -10.74 -2.12 -14.16
N GLY A 485 -9.79 -2.17 -13.23
CA GLY A 485 -9.84 -3.05 -12.07
C GLY A 485 -11.01 -2.76 -11.14
N VAL A 486 -11.24 -1.49 -10.81
CA VAL A 486 -12.38 -1.07 -9.96
C VAL A 486 -13.70 -1.38 -10.66
N VAL A 487 -13.84 -1.07 -11.94
CA VAL A 487 -15.05 -1.39 -12.72
C VAL A 487 -15.28 -2.91 -12.75
N ALA A 488 -14.23 -3.70 -13.01
CA ALA A 488 -14.33 -5.16 -13.01
C ALA A 488 -14.68 -5.72 -11.63
N ALA A 489 -14.15 -5.14 -10.53
CA ALA A 489 -14.46 -5.55 -9.17
C ALA A 489 -15.92 -5.27 -8.81
N VAL A 490 -16.44 -4.07 -9.12
CA VAL A 490 -17.85 -3.72 -8.91
C VAL A 490 -18.76 -4.63 -9.74
N PHE A 491 -18.40 -4.90 -10.99
CA PHE A 491 -19.13 -5.84 -11.83
C PHE A 491 -19.13 -7.27 -11.24
N SER A 492 -17.98 -7.72 -10.74
CA SER A 492 -17.86 -9.03 -10.08
C SER A 492 -18.77 -9.14 -8.85
N LEU A 493 -18.81 -8.09 -8.00
CA LEU A 493 -19.70 -8.04 -6.83
C LEU A 493 -21.17 -8.12 -7.25
N PHE A 494 -21.56 -7.37 -8.29
CA PHE A 494 -22.93 -7.42 -8.81
C PHE A 494 -23.30 -8.81 -9.31
N MET A 495 -22.43 -9.45 -10.10
CA MET A 495 -22.68 -10.79 -10.64
C MET A 495 -22.70 -11.87 -9.55
N GLN A 496 -21.87 -11.76 -8.54
CA GLN A 496 -21.90 -12.67 -7.37
C GLN A 496 -23.18 -12.49 -6.56
N GLY A 497 -23.65 -11.25 -6.38
CA GLY A 497 -24.92 -10.96 -5.70
C GLY A 497 -26.15 -11.44 -6.49
N TYR A 498 -26.09 -11.38 -7.82
CA TYR A 498 -27.19 -11.85 -8.68
C TYR A 498 -27.37 -13.39 -8.64
N HIS A 499 -26.29 -14.15 -8.48
CA HIS A 499 -26.30 -15.60 -8.33
C HIS A 499 -26.33 -16.03 -6.85
N THR A 500 -27.29 -15.51 -6.09
CA THR A 500 -27.49 -15.97 -4.70
C THR A 500 -27.94 -17.43 -4.66
N HIS A 501 -27.25 -18.22 -3.87
CA HIS A 501 -27.63 -19.62 -3.67
C HIS A 501 -28.76 -19.66 -2.64
N THR A 502 -29.98 -19.98 -3.10
CA THR A 502 -31.11 -20.27 -2.22
C THR A 502 -31.11 -21.76 -1.91
N CYS A 503 -31.12 -22.12 -0.63
CA CYS A 503 -31.25 -23.50 -0.23
C CYS A 503 -32.53 -23.70 0.63
N ILE A 504 -33.18 -24.80 0.43
CA ILE A 504 -34.34 -25.21 1.26
C ILE A 504 -33.80 -25.94 2.47
N LEU A 505 -34.08 -25.39 3.64
CA LEU A 505 -33.64 -25.98 4.91
C LEU A 505 -34.66 -26.96 5.44
N GLY A 506 -34.21 -28.14 5.81
CA GLY A 506 -34.99 -29.15 6.50
C GLY A 506 -34.56 -29.31 7.96
N LEU A 507 -35.51 -29.66 8.84
CA LEU A 507 -35.25 -29.90 10.25
C LEU A 507 -34.62 -31.28 10.46
N VAL A 508 -33.52 -31.32 11.19
CA VAL A 508 -32.94 -32.61 11.66
C VAL A 508 -33.82 -33.19 12.73
N PRO A 509 -34.26 -34.50 12.63
CA PRO A 509 -35.11 -35.10 13.61
C PRO A 509 -34.54 -35.01 15.03
N ASN A 510 -35.39 -34.66 16.00
CA ASN A 510 -35.04 -34.50 17.42
C ASN A 510 -34.05 -33.41 17.79
N THR A 511 -33.79 -32.47 16.89
CA THR A 511 -32.91 -31.31 17.15
C THR A 511 -33.57 -30.03 16.64
N ASP A 512 -33.04 -28.86 17.04
CA ASP A 512 -33.44 -27.55 16.52
C ASP A 512 -32.50 -27.08 15.37
N LEU A 513 -31.74 -28.00 14.77
CA LEU A 513 -30.82 -27.73 13.68
C LEU A 513 -31.53 -27.83 12.33
N TYR A 514 -31.28 -26.85 11.48
CA TYR A 514 -31.75 -26.82 10.11
C TYR A 514 -30.58 -27.03 9.17
N LEU A 515 -30.67 -27.98 8.25
CA LEU A 515 -29.66 -28.31 7.27
C LEU A 515 -30.25 -28.28 5.85
N ASP A 516 -29.40 -28.07 4.87
CA ASP A 516 -29.75 -28.06 3.46
C ASP A 516 -30.22 -29.45 3.00
N ILE A 517 -31.45 -29.52 2.47
CA ILE A 517 -32.09 -30.78 2.05
C ILE A 517 -31.36 -31.39 0.83
N GLU A 518 -30.80 -30.58 -0.04
CA GLU A 518 -30.08 -31.08 -1.21
C GLU A 518 -28.77 -31.78 -0.83
N ARG A 519 -28.14 -31.35 0.26
CA ARG A 519 -26.88 -31.91 0.76
C ARG A 519 -27.09 -33.04 1.76
N TYR A 520 -28.17 -32.99 2.55
CA TYR A 520 -28.44 -33.95 3.65
C TYR A 520 -29.78 -34.62 3.45
N LYS A 521 -29.79 -35.77 2.76
CA LYS A 521 -31.01 -36.51 2.35
C LYS A 521 -31.85 -37.08 3.50
N SER A 522 -31.30 -37.17 4.71
CA SER A 522 -32.00 -37.71 5.92
C SER A 522 -32.69 -36.63 6.76
N VAL A 523 -32.81 -35.41 6.25
CA VAL A 523 -33.48 -34.32 6.94
C VAL A 523 -34.95 -34.29 6.58
N LEU A 524 -35.83 -34.08 7.57
CA LEU A 524 -37.28 -34.00 7.35
C LEU A 524 -37.67 -32.75 6.58
N TYR A 525 -38.21 -32.94 5.38
CA TYR A 525 -38.79 -31.87 4.57
C TYR A 525 -40.14 -31.42 5.20
N LEU A 526 -40.17 -30.22 5.77
CA LEU A 526 -41.41 -29.61 6.22
C LEU A 526 -42.07 -28.89 5.02
N LYS A 527 -43.01 -29.61 4.36
CA LYS A 527 -43.72 -29.13 3.17
C LYS A 527 -44.56 -27.86 3.35
N HIS A 528 -44.65 -27.34 4.55
CA HIS A 528 -45.47 -26.16 4.91
C HIS A 528 -44.69 -24.86 5.09
N LEU A 529 -43.37 -24.84 4.85
CA LEU A 529 -42.60 -23.60 4.92
C LEU A 529 -42.51 -22.87 3.57
N SER A 530 -42.85 -23.55 2.47
CA SER A 530 -42.88 -22.94 1.13
C SER A 530 -44.05 -21.95 0.88
N ASP A 531 -45.01 -21.89 1.80
CA ASP A 531 -46.15 -20.95 1.69
C ASP A 531 -45.96 -19.69 2.54
N ILE A 532 -44.77 -19.46 3.12
CA ILE A 532 -44.48 -18.34 4.06
C ILE A 532 -43.36 -17.41 3.55
N ILE A 533 -42.83 -17.61 2.34
CA ILE A 533 -41.86 -16.68 1.74
C ILE A 533 -42.52 -15.98 0.56
#